data_16a9fa60ae3ead0e774c94f4fe0b35b7
#
_entry.id   16a9fa60ae3ead0e774c94f4fe0b35b7
#
_cell.length_a   1.000
_cell.length_b   1.000
_cell.length_c   1.000
_cell.angle_alpha   90.00
_cell.angle_beta   90.00
_cell.angle_gamma   90.00
#
_symmetry.space_group_name_H-M   'P 1'
#
loop_
_entity.id
_entity.type
_entity.pdbx_description
1 polymer ?
#
loop_
_entity_poly.entity_id
_entity_poly.type
_entity_poly.pdbx_seq_one_letter_code
_entity_poly.pdbx_strand_id
1 'polypeptide(L)'
;NDAIDLSVFIIDNMKGDTVAEALEYFAAAELLNFQNKHDDALEKLDSILFIFPNHDITDDVLYQKAHIYGQLKKWSDAIPLYETLIEKHKEGIRCDNALFELAEIYDHKLNQKDKAKELYEKLFLDFSNSTFAVDARKRFRVLRGDKIQ
;
A
#
# COMPACT_ATOMS: atom_id res chain seq x y z
N ASN A 1 -16.74 13.49 -17.25
CA ASN A 1 -16.00 12.49 -16.49
C ASN A 1 -16.75 12.23 -15.19
N ASP A 2 -17.65 11.25 -15.21
CA ASP A 2 -18.68 11.01 -14.17
C ASP A 2 -18.10 10.90 -12.74
N ALA A 3 -16.84 10.42 -12.60
CA ALA A 3 -16.18 10.32 -11.30
C ALA A 3 -15.78 11.70 -10.74
N ILE A 4 -15.37 12.65 -11.60
CA ILE A 4 -15.02 14.01 -11.19
C ILE A 4 -16.30 14.80 -10.86
N ASP A 5 -17.33 14.64 -11.64
CA ASP A 5 -18.63 15.31 -11.41
C ASP A 5 -19.28 14.82 -10.12
N LEU A 6 -19.19 13.51 -9.83
CA LEU A 6 -19.65 12.92 -8.56
C LEU A 6 -18.81 13.43 -7.39
N SER A 7 -17.50 13.57 -7.56
CA SER A 7 -16.60 14.06 -6.53
C SER A 7 -16.89 15.51 -6.16
N VAL A 8 -17.15 16.38 -7.16
CA VAL A 8 -17.54 17.79 -6.94
C VAL A 8 -18.89 17.85 -6.23
N PHE A 9 -19.86 17.05 -6.66
CA PHE A 9 -21.18 16.98 -6.02
C PHE A 9 -21.09 16.56 -4.54
N ILE A 10 -20.25 15.60 -4.20
CA ILE A 10 -20.04 15.14 -2.83
C ILE A 10 -19.38 16.24 -1.99
N ILE A 11 -18.35 16.92 -2.49
CA ILE A 11 -17.68 18.03 -1.78
C ILE A 11 -18.69 19.15 -1.45
N ASP A 12 -19.54 19.51 -2.39
CA ASP A 12 -20.55 20.57 -2.21
C ASP A 12 -21.64 20.20 -1.19
N ASN A 13 -21.87 18.92 -0.97
CA ASN A 13 -22.89 18.43 -0.03
C ASN A 13 -22.33 17.93 1.31
N MET A 14 -20.99 17.98 1.53
CA MET A 14 -20.35 17.51 2.76
C MET A 14 -20.68 18.42 3.96
N LYS A 15 -21.77 18.11 4.64
CA LYS A 15 -22.11 18.59 5.99
C LYS A 15 -22.12 17.49 7.04
N GLY A 16 -21.50 16.32 6.73
CA GLY A 16 -21.53 15.13 7.54
C GLY A 16 -20.17 14.72 8.13
N ASP A 17 -20.15 13.57 8.76
CA ASP A 17 -18.96 12.94 9.31
C ASP A 17 -18.04 12.45 8.17
N THR A 18 -17.00 13.22 7.88
CA THR A 18 -16.02 12.94 6.82
C THR A 18 -15.28 11.61 7.02
N VAL A 19 -15.15 11.15 8.26
CA VAL A 19 -14.51 9.86 8.58
C VAL A 19 -15.37 8.71 8.10
N ALA A 20 -16.67 8.73 8.41
CA ALA A 20 -17.60 7.69 7.98
C ALA A 20 -17.69 7.62 6.46
N GLU A 21 -17.74 8.75 5.77
CA GLU A 21 -17.81 8.80 4.31
C GLU A 21 -16.54 8.24 3.66
N ALA A 22 -15.35 8.60 4.17
CA ALA A 22 -14.08 8.06 3.66
C ALA A 22 -14.00 6.54 3.82
N LEU A 23 -14.46 6.01 4.97
CA LEU A 23 -14.53 4.57 5.23
C LEU A 23 -15.53 3.85 4.31
N GLU A 24 -16.68 4.46 4.02
CA GLU A 24 -17.65 3.89 3.06
C GLU A 24 -17.06 3.78 1.65
N TYR A 25 -16.35 4.81 1.18
CA TYR A 25 -15.65 4.77 -0.10
C TYR A 25 -14.58 3.68 -0.12
N PHE A 26 -13.82 3.56 0.98
CA PHE A 26 -12.78 2.54 1.10
C PHE A 26 -13.36 1.13 1.08
N ALA A 27 -14.41 0.87 1.85
CA ALA A 27 -15.11 -0.41 1.86
C ALA A 27 -15.68 -0.76 0.47
N ALA A 28 -16.22 0.22 -0.25
CA ALA A 28 -16.69 0.03 -1.62
C ALA A 28 -15.54 -0.33 -2.58
N ALA A 29 -14.36 0.28 -2.42
CA ALA A 29 -13.18 -0.06 -3.21
C ALA A 29 -12.68 -1.49 -2.93
N GLU A 30 -12.67 -1.91 -1.65
CA GLU A 30 -12.30 -3.27 -1.27
C GLU A 30 -13.27 -4.30 -1.88
N LEU A 31 -14.57 -4.02 -1.84
CA LEU A 31 -15.58 -4.89 -2.45
C LEU A 31 -15.39 -5.01 -3.96
N LEU A 32 -15.12 -3.89 -4.65
CA LEU A 32 -14.83 -3.90 -6.08
C LEU A 32 -13.58 -4.73 -6.40
N ASN A 33 -12.53 -4.58 -5.61
CA ASN A 33 -11.32 -5.38 -5.76
C ASN A 33 -11.60 -6.88 -5.54
N PHE A 34 -12.36 -7.22 -4.52
CA PHE A 34 -12.79 -8.61 -4.26
C PHE A 34 -13.59 -9.21 -5.43
N GLN A 35 -14.39 -8.39 -6.11
CA GLN A 35 -15.13 -8.77 -7.31
C GLN A 35 -14.27 -8.81 -8.58
N ASN A 36 -12.96 -8.65 -8.49
CA ASN A 36 -12.00 -8.54 -9.60
C ASN A 36 -12.26 -7.33 -10.52
N LYS A 37 -12.95 -6.31 -10.04
CA LYS A 37 -13.17 -5.03 -10.72
C LYS A 37 -12.08 -4.05 -10.33
N HIS A 38 -10.83 -4.38 -10.72
CA HIS A 38 -9.65 -3.68 -10.24
C HIS A 38 -9.59 -2.21 -10.70
N ASP A 39 -10.00 -1.92 -11.94
CA ASP A 39 -9.99 -0.55 -12.45
C ASP A 39 -11.00 0.33 -11.71
N ASP A 40 -12.21 -0.19 -11.46
CA ASP A 40 -13.23 0.51 -10.68
C ASP A 40 -12.78 0.73 -9.22
N ALA A 41 -12.09 -0.26 -8.64
CA ALA A 41 -11.53 -0.14 -7.30
C ALA A 41 -10.46 0.95 -7.23
N LEU A 42 -9.55 1.01 -8.19
CA LEU A 42 -8.51 2.05 -8.28
C LEU A 42 -9.12 3.44 -8.44
N GLU A 43 -10.13 3.59 -9.29
CA GLU A 43 -10.85 4.85 -9.47
C GLU A 43 -11.54 5.31 -8.18
N LYS A 44 -12.14 4.37 -7.44
CA LYS A 44 -12.74 4.67 -6.14
C LYS A 44 -11.70 5.12 -5.11
N LEU A 45 -10.53 4.48 -5.07
CA LEU A 45 -9.42 4.86 -4.19
C LEU A 45 -8.85 6.24 -4.56
N ASP A 46 -8.74 6.56 -5.86
CA ASP A 46 -8.32 7.89 -6.33
C ASP A 46 -9.33 8.97 -5.89
N SER A 47 -10.61 8.66 -5.92
CA SER A 47 -11.66 9.57 -5.43
C SER A 47 -11.46 9.90 -3.95
N ILE A 48 -11.06 8.93 -3.12
CA ILE A 48 -10.78 9.18 -1.70
C ILE A 48 -9.62 10.18 -1.55
N LEU A 49 -8.53 9.98 -2.26
CA LEU A 49 -7.37 10.88 -2.18
C LEU A 49 -7.69 12.31 -2.65
N PHE A 50 -8.62 12.44 -3.58
CA PHE A 50 -9.07 13.74 -4.08
C PHE A 50 -10.04 14.44 -3.13
N ILE A 51 -11.04 13.71 -2.61
CA ILE A 51 -12.12 14.27 -1.76
C ILE A 51 -11.61 14.52 -0.33
N PHE A 52 -10.78 13.62 0.20
CA PHE A 52 -10.30 13.62 1.58
C PHE A 52 -8.76 13.72 1.64
N PRO A 53 -8.16 14.79 1.08
CA PRO A 53 -6.71 14.96 1.15
C PRO A 53 -6.27 15.08 2.62
N ASN A 54 -5.18 14.42 2.98
CA ASN A 54 -4.62 14.40 4.35
C ASN A 54 -5.54 13.74 5.41
N HIS A 55 -6.43 12.86 5.00
CA HIS A 55 -7.22 12.04 5.92
C HIS A 55 -6.38 10.89 6.49
N ASP A 56 -6.69 10.44 7.71
CA ASP A 56 -5.97 9.34 8.38
C ASP A 56 -5.99 8.03 7.58
N ILE A 57 -6.97 7.85 6.71
CA ILE A 57 -7.09 6.68 5.82
C ILE A 57 -6.11 6.71 4.62
N THR A 58 -5.36 7.79 4.43
CA THR A 58 -4.47 7.94 3.27
C THR A 58 -3.48 6.79 3.15
N ASP A 59 -2.94 6.32 4.26
CA ASP A 59 -1.99 5.20 4.30
C ASP A 59 -2.63 3.91 3.80
N ASP A 60 -3.85 3.63 4.25
CA ASP A 60 -4.62 2.46 3.81
C ASP A 60 -4.96 2.53 2.32
N VAL A 61 -5.30 3.72 1.82
CA VAL A 61 -5.62 3.95 0.40
C VAL A 61 -4.39 3.72 -0.47
N LEU A 62 -3.24 4.30 -0.12
CA LEU A 62 -1.99 4.13 -0.86
C LEU A 62 -1.55 2.66 -0.86
N TYR A 63 -1.64 2.00 0.29
CA TYR A 63 -1.33 0.58 0.41
C TYR A 63 -2.24 -0.28 -0.47
N GLN A 64 -3.55 -0.06 -0.42
CA GLN A 64 -4.52 -0.82 -1.20
C GLN A 64 -4.32 -0.63 -2.71
N LYS A 65 -4.03 0.60 -3.15
CA LYS A 65 -3.68 0.86 -4.56
C LYS A 65 -2.43 0.09 -4.99
N ALA A 66 -1.36 0.16 -4.19
CA ALA A 66 -0.12 -0.57 -4.47
C ALA A 66 -0.37 -2.08 -4.53
N HIS A 67 -1.18 -2.61 -3.61
CA HIS A 67 -1.54 -4.02 -3.56
C HIS A 67 -2.32 -4.46 -4.82
N ILE A 68 -3.30 -3.67 -5.26
CA ILE A 68 -4.05 -3.94 -6.50
C ILE A 68 -3.12 -3.94 -7.72
N TYR A 69 -2.22 -2.96 -7.84
CA TYR A 69 -1.22 -2.96 -8.92
C TYR A 69 -0.30 -4.17 -8.85
N GLY A 70 0.07 -4.62 -7.65
CA GLY A 70 0.81 -5.86 -7.44
C GLY A 70 0.06 -7.10 -7.93
N GLN A 71 -1.23 -7.22 -7.62
CA GLN A 71 -2.10 -8.28 -8.14
C GLN A 71 -2.15 -8.29 -9.68
N LEU A 72 -2.17 -7.11 -10.29
CA LEU A 72 -2.15 -6.93 -11.74
C LEU A 72 -0.76 -7.08 -12.36
N LYS A 73 0.27 -7.34 -11.56
CA LYS A 73 1.69 -7.41 -11.97
C LYS A 73 2.21 -6.11 -12.60
N LYS A 74 1.58 -4.98 -12.29
CA LYS A 74 1.98 -3.64 -12.71
C LYS A 74 3.00 -3.06 -11.72
N TRP A 75 4.22 -3.63 -11.72
CA TRP A 75 5.26 -3.31 -10.73
C TRP A 75 5.69 -1.84 -10.78
N SER A 76 5.76 -1.25 -11.97
CA SER A 76 6.10 0.16 -12.16
C SER A 76 5.10 1.13 -11.52
N ASP A 77 3.85 0.71 -11.34
CA ASP A 77 2.80 1.49 -10.69
C ASP A 77 2.75 1.20 -9.18
N ALA A 78 3.00 -0.04 -8.77
CA ALA A 78 2.99 -0.45 -7.36
C ALA A 78 4.17 0.12 -6.57
N ILE A 79 5.38 0.05 -7.10
CA ILE A 79 6.63 0.41 -6.40
C ILE A 79 6.61 1.85 -5.88
N PRO A 80 6.26 2.89 -6.67
CA PRO A 80 6.26 4.26 -6.18
C PRO A 80 5.28 4.50 -5.03
N LEU A 81 4.18 3.76 -4.98
CA LEU A 81 3.20 3.87 -3.89
C LEU A 81 3.74 3.29 -2.58
N TYR A 82 4.39 2.12 -2.63
CA TYR A 82 5.07 1.56 -1.46
C TYR A 82 6.22 2.46 -0.99
N GLU A 83 7.01 3.02 -1.90
CA GLU A 83 8.09 3.96 -1.57
C GLU A 83 7.54 5.22 -0.88
N THR A 84 6.42 5.76 -1.36
CA THR A 84 5.74 6.90 -0.73
C THR A 84 5.31 6.59 0.70
N LEU A 85 4.74 5.39 0.94
CA LEU A 85 4.38 4.95 2.29
C LEU A 85 5.60 4.87 3.21
N ILE A 86 6.69 4.28 2.74
CA ILE A 86 7.91 4.09 3.51
C ILE A 86 8.60 5.41 3.84
N GLU A 87 8.57 6.38 2.93
CA GLU A 87 9.27 7.66 3.08
C GLU A 87 8.45 8.71 3.83
N LYS A 88 7.18 8.86 3.48
CA LYS A 88 6.33 9.94 3.97
C LYS A 88 5.42 9.56 5.12
N HIS A 89 5.13 8.27 5.27
CA HIS A 89 4.19 7.75 6.27
C HIS A 89 4.88 6.75 7.20
N LYS A 90 6.07 7.07 7.67
CA LYS A 90 6.91 6.19 8.50
C LYS A 90 6.26 5.74 9.79
N GLU A 91 5.42 6.59 10.39
CA GLU A 91 4.68 6.31 11.61
C GLU A 91 3.33 5.60 11.34
N GLY A 92 2.98 5.45 10.05
CA GLY A 92 1.73 4.82 9.63
C GLY A 92 1.73 3.31 9.86
N ILE A 93 0.55 2.79 10.13
CA ILE A 93 0.32 1.36 10.40
C ILE A 93 0.60 0.45 9.18
N ARG A 94 0.82 1.03 8.00
CA ARG A 94 1.07 0.29 6.75
C ARG A 94 2.53 0.29 6.31
N CYS A 95 3.42 0.96 7.05
CA CYS A 95 4.81 1.09 6.65
C CYS A 95 5.55 -0.26 6.66
N ASP A 96 5.34 -1.10 7.65
CA ASP A 96 5.93 -2.43 7.74
C ASP A 96 5.37 -3.39 6.66
N ASN A 97 4.06 -3.32 6.39
CA ASN A 97 3.45 -4.03 5.26
C ASN A 97 4.08 -3.61 3.93
N ALA A 98 4.23 -2.30 3.71
CA ALA A 98 4.82 -1.75 2.48
C ALA A 98 6.28 -2.20 2.30
N LEU A 99 7.08 -2.17 3.38
CA LEU A 99 8.45 -2.66 3.37
C LEU A 99 8.54 -4.13 2.98
N PHE A 100 7.68 -4.97 3.57
CA PHE A 100 7.68 -6.40 3.29
C PHE A 100 7.26 -6.69 1.84
N GLU A 101 6.14 -6.13 1.38
CA GLU A 101 5.65 -6.38 0.02
C GLU A 101 6.60 -5.83 -1.05
N LEU A 102 7.19 -4.65 -0.82
CA LEU A 102 8.19 -4.10 -1.75
C LEU A 102 9.45 -4.97 -1.80
N ALA A 103 9.91 -5.48 -0.65
CA ALA A 103 11.01 -6.42 -0.60
C ALA A 103 10.72 -7.71 -1.37
N GLU A 104 9.51 -8.28 -1.21
CA GLU A 104 9.05 -9.46 -1.95
C GLU A 104 9.02 -9.22 -3.47
N ILE A 105 8.59 -8.04 -3.91
CA ILE A 105 8.61 -7.66 -5.33
C ILE A 105 10.04 -7.66 -5.86
N TYR A 106 10.95 -6.98 -5.18
CA TYR A 106 12.37 -6.93 -5.61
C TYR A 106 13.04 -8.29 -5.54
N ASP A 107 12.74 -9.11 -4.53
CA ASP A 107 13.34 -10.42 -4.34
C ASP A 107 12.85 -11.44 -5.38
N HIS A 108 11.55 -11.60 -5.51
CA HIS A 108 10.94 -12.72 -6.23
C HIS A 108 10.42 -12.37 -7.63
N LYS A 109 10.12 -11.10 -7.89
CA LYS A 109 9.54 -10.68 -9.18
C LYS A 109 10.56 -10.01 -10.09
N LEU A 110 11.40 -9.13 -9.54
CA LEU A 110 12.37 -8.34 -10.29
C LEU A 110 13.81 -8.88 -10.17
N ASN A 111 14.04 -9.84 -9.31
CA ASN A 111 15.36 -10.43 -9.03
C ASN A 111 16.44 -9.40 -8.66
N GLN A 112 16.05 -8.33 -7.97
CA GLN A 112 16.94 -7.28 -7.47
C GLN A 112 17.27 -7.54 -6.00
N LYS A 113 18.13 -8.54 -5.77
CA LYS A 113 18.43 -9.10 -4.44
C LYS A 113 19.01 -8.08 -3.45
N ASP A 114 19.81 -7.14 -3.93
CA ASP A 114 20.43 -6.14 -3.05
C ASP A 114 19.40 -5.17 -2.49
N LYS A 115 18.47 -4.68 -3.33
CA LYS A 115 17.35 -3.84 -2.88
C LYS A 115 16.44 -4.58 -1.92
N ALA A 116 16.12 -5.83 -2.22
CA ALA A 116 15.31 -6.66 -1.34
C ALA A 116 15.96 -6.82 0.03
N LYS A 117 17.26 -7.10 0.05
CA LYS A 117 18.04 -7.26 1.28
C LYS A 117 17.99 -6.00 2.16
N GLU A 118 18.18 -4.82 1.58
CA GLU A 118 18.10 -3.54 2.30
C GLU A 118 16.71 -3.30 2.92
N LEU A 119 15.64 -3.62 2.19
CA LEU A 119 14.27 -3.46 2.67
C LEU A 119 13.93 -4.45 3.78
N TYR A 120 14.33 -5.71 3.67
CA TYR A 120 14.18 -6.68 4.74
C TYR A 120 14.93 -6.28 6.01
N GLU A 121 16.17 -5.78 5.85
CA GLU A 121 16.98 -5.29 6.97
C GLU A 121 16.29 -4.12 7.67
N LYS A 122 15.86 -3.13 6.91
CA LYS A 122 15.12 -1.98 7.44
C LYS A 122 13.87 -2.42 8.19
N LEU A 123 13.11 -3.38 7.66
CA LEU A 123 11.89 -3.87 8.30
C LEU A 123 12.16 -4.43 9.70
N PHE A 124 13.07 -5.39 9.84
CA PHE A 124 13.29 -6.01 11.15
C PHE A 124 14.08 -5.14 12.14
N LEU A 125 14.80 -4.11 11.66
CA LEU A 125 15.47 -3.16 12.53
C LEU A 125 14.52 -2.08 13.04
N ASP A 126 13.73 -1.47 12.15
CA ASP A 126 12.85 -0.35 12.48
C ASP A 126 11.49 -0.81 13.04
N PHE A 127 11.04 -2.01 12.66
CA PHE A 127 9.73 -2.58 13.02
C PHE A 127 9.88 -3.96 13.67
N SER A 128 10.67 -4.05 14.73
CA SER A 128 10.98 -5.32 15.39
C SER A 128 9.75 -6.08 15.92
N ASN A 129 8.66 -5.38 16.20
CA ASN A 129 7.38 -5.94 16.67
C ASN A 129 6.42 -6.30 15.53
N SER A 130 6.80 -6.05 14.28
CA SER A 130 6.00 -6.43 13.12
C SER A 130 5.88 -7.94 12.99
N THR A 131 4.71 -8.41 12.58
CA THR A 131 4.49 -9.83 12.24
C THR A 131 5.41 -10.31 11.12
N PHE A 132 5.91 -9.40 10.28
CA PHE A 132 6.83 -9.70 9.18
C PHE A 132 8.30 -9.72 9.58
N ALA A 133 8.65 -9.23 10.77
CA ALA A 133 10.05 -9.04 11.19
C ALA A 133 10.86 -10.36 11.20
N VAL A 134 10.21 -11.46 11.62
CA VAL A 134 10.87 -12.78 11.68
C VAL A 134 11.19 -13.28 10.26
N ASP A 135 10.22 -13.21 9.36
CA ASP A 135 10.39 -13.67 7.98
C ASP A 135 11.36 -12.77 7.21
N ALA A 136 11.30 -11.46 7.42
CA ALA A 136 12.25 -10.51 6.86
C ALA A 136 13.69 -10.82 7.30
N ARG A 137 13.92 -11.11 8.58
CA ARG A 137 15.24 -11.48 9.11
C ARG A 137 15.74 -12.78 8.50
N LYS A 138 14.89 -13.80 8.39
CA LYS A 138 15.25 -15.07 7.75
C LYS A 138 15.65 -14.84 6.30
N ARG A 139 14.84 -14.09 5.55
CA ARG A 139 15.10 -13.83 4.14
C ARG A 139 16.36 -12.98 3.93
N PHE A 140 16.57 -11.96 4.75
CA PHE A 140 17.81 -11.20 4.77
C PHE A 140 19.05 -12.08 4.93
N ARG A 141 19.01 -13.03 5.88
CA ARG A 141 20.13 -13.96 6.12
C ARG A 141 20.41 -14.84 4.91
N VAL A 142 19.37 -15.35 4.25
CA VAL A 142 19.51 -16.10 2.99
C VAL A 142 20.18 -15.26 1.91
N LEU A 143 19.69 -14.03 1.71
CA LEU A 143 20.23 -13.11 0.70
C LEU A 143 21.66 -12.65 1.01
N ARG A 144 22.04 -12.62 2.28
CA ARG A 144 23.41 -12.34 2.72
C ARG A 144 24.37 -13.53 2.48
N GLY A 145 23.84 -14.72 2.27
CA GLY A 145 24.61 -15.94 2.04
C GLY A 145 24.87 -16.78 3.29
N ASP A 146 24.12 -16.52 4.37
CA ASP A 146 24.23 -17.31 5.60
C ASP A 146 23.72 -18.75 5.36
N LYS A 147 24.42 -19.70 5.93
CA LYS A 147 23.90 -21.08 6.01
C LYS A 147 22.84 -21.11 7.11
N ILE A 148 21.58 -21.22 6.72
CA ILE A 148 20.47 -21.40 7.66
C ILE A 148 20.34 -22.90 7.93
N GLN A 149 20.57 -23.26 9.19
CA GLN A 149 20.27 -24.59 9.68
C GLN A 149 18.80 -24.73 10.01
#